data_21aeb74ff7c17a7ce9fdece8707a1bc6
#
_entry.id   21aeb74ff7c17a7ce9fdece8707a1bc6
#
_cell.length_a   1.000
_cell.length_b   1.000
_cell.length_c   1.000
_cell.angle_alpha   90.00
_cell.angle_beta   90.00
_cell.angle_gamma   90.00
#
_symmetry.space_group_name_H-M   'P 1'
#
loop_
_entity.id
_entity.type
_entity.pdbx_description
1 polymer ?
#
loop_
_entity_poly.entity_id
_entity_poly.type
_entity_poly.pdbx_seq_one_letter_code
_entity_poly.pdbx_strand_id
1 'polypeptide(L)'
;MSHAGPSARDVAAFTSLSVAARKPRATSVRRSFLLWTAVEQKKQRSYASERPYEAHLLEAERALARGDALLIAAQADIEKDLKRTFPSLQGYGMLSEGATRNVLIAHAQRNPAVGYCQSLNYVCAALLMVPLSEEDAFFSLCTVVEDLMPPDYYTRENDILGARVDQLVYSTLLGSRLPRLAGHLLDLGCPISLFSIQWFMCLFAKDLPLALTLRVWDVFFVYGDHALFAVGLVMMQMGEARVLSCRTLEE
;
A
#
# COMPACT_ATOMS: atom_id res chain seq x y z
N MET A 1 1.99 -8.89 21.75
CA MET A 1 0.64 -8.27 21.84
C MET A 1 -0.26 -9.01 20.85
N SER A 2 -1.37 -9.59 21.32
CA SER A 2 -2.26 -10.37 20.46
C SER A 2 -3.02 -9.41 19.54
N HIS A 3 -2.73 -9.44 18.24
CA HIS A 3 -3.54 -8.76 17.24
C HIS A 3 -4.86 -9.53 17.10
N ALA A 4 -5.89 -9.03 17.75
CA ALA A 4 -7.25 -9.50 17.50
C ALA A 4 -7.64 -9.07 16.09
N GLY A 5 -7.99 -10.02 15.21
CA GLY A 5 -8.47 -9.72 13.85
C GLY A 5 -9.72 -8.81 13.87
N PRO A 6 -10.08 -8.23 12.72
CA PRO A 6 -11.19 -7.28 12.63
C PRO A 6 -12.46 -7.88 13.21
N SER A 7 -13.09 -7.13 14.12
CA SER A 7 -14.32 -7.56 14.75
C SER A 7 -15.50 -7.53 13.75
N ALA A 8 -16.58 -8.26 14.05
CA ALA A 8 -17.81 -8.18 13.25
C ALA A 8 -18.36 -6.74 13.16
N ARG A 9 -18.07 -5.86 14.16
CA ARG A 9 -18.40 -4.44 14.13
C ARG A 9 -17.57 -3.66 13.10
N ASP A 10 -16.28 -4.00 12.95
CA ASP A 10 -15.38 -3.32 11.99
C ASP A 10 -15.79 -3.66 10.57
N VAL A 11 -16.12 -4.92 10.30
CA VAL A 11 -16.65 -5.35 9.00
C VAL A 11 -18.00 -4.69 8.70
N ALA A 12 -18.90 -4.61 9.70
CA ALA A 12 -20.19 -3.95 9.55
C ALA A 12 -20.05 -2.43 9.30
N ALA A 13 -19.12 -1.76 10.01
CA ALA A 13 -18.83 -0.36 9.79
C ALA A 13 -18.30 -0.11 8.37
N PHE A 14 -17.41 -0.97 7.87
CA PHE A 14 -16.91 -0.89 6.49
C PHE A 14 -18.03 -1.14 5.47
N THR A 15 -18.88 -2.15 5.69
CA THR A 15 -20.01 -2.45 4.82
C THR A 15 -21.00 -1.28 4.76
N SER A 16 -21.26 -0.60 5.90
CA SER A 16 -22.13 0.58 5.96
C SER A 16 -21.53 1.78 5.21
N LEU A 17 -20.19 1.95 5.27
CA LEU A 17 -19.48 2.98 4.52
C LEU A 17 -19.52 2.71 2.99
N SER A 18 -19.42 1.44 2.58
CA SER A 18 -19.50 1.07 1.15
C SER A 18 -20.91 1.27 0.57
N VAL A 19 -21.95 1.07 1.36
CA VAL A 19 -23.36 1.34 0.97
C VAL A 19 -23.66 2.84 0.90
N ALA A 20 -23.03 3.66 1.75
CA ALA A 20 -23.14 5.11 1.72
C ALA A 20 -22.42 5.77 0.51
N ALA A 21 -21.58 5.03 -0.19
CA ALA A 21 -20.85 5.49 -1.38
C ALA A 21 -21.75 5.62 -2.63
N ARG A 22 -23.02 5.98 -2.48
CA ARG A 22 -23.91 6.31 -3.60
C ARG A 22 -23.48 7.63 -4.22
N LYS A 23 -22.96 7.53 -5.45
CA LYS A 23 -22.52 8.56 -6.41
C LYS A 23 -21.22 9.29 -6.04
N PRO A 24 -20.17 9.11 -6.83
CA PRO A 24 -19.05 10.03 -6.76
C PRO A 24 -19.55 11.40 -7.26
N ARG A 25 -19.73 12.36 -6.37
CA ARG A 25 -19.61 13.75 -6.76
C ARG A 25 -18.14 13.93 -7.15
N ALA A 26 -17.94 14.21 -8.41
CA ALA A 26 -16.68 14.70 -8.91
C ALA A 26 -16.18 15.83 -7.98
N THR A 27 -14.86 15.90 -7.79
CA THR A 27 -14.17 17.00 -7.13
C THR A 27 -14.32 17.09 -5.60
N SER A 28 -13.65 16.29 -4.90
CA SER A 28 -12.66 16.67 -3.90
C SER A 28 -12.07 15.39 -3.39
N VAL A 29 -10.82 15.14 -3.75
CA VAL A 29 -9.93 14.25 -3.00
C VAL A 29 -9.92 14.84 -1.59
N ARG A 30 -10.83 14.36 -0.74
CA ARG A 30 -10.83 14.73 0.68
C ARG A 30 -9.58 14.09 1.25
N ARG A 31 -8.58 14.92 1.52
CA ARG A 31 -7.45 14.51 2.36
C ARG A 31 -8.04 13.96 3.64
N SER A 32 -7.75 12.70 3.95
CA SER A 32 -8.13 12.17 5.26
C SER A 32 -7.48 13.05 6.32
N PHE A 33 -8.31 13.61 7.20
CA PHE A 33 -7.82 14.47 8.30
C PHE A 33 -6.79 13.74 9.17
N LEU A 34 -6.97 12.44 9.37
CA LEU A 34 -6.06 11.61 10.17
C LEU A 34 -4.73 11.37 9.47
N LEU A 35 -4.74 11.08 8.16
CA LEU A 35 -3.50 11.00 7.39
C LEU A 35 -2.73 12.32 7.49
N TRP A 36 -3.44 13.44 7.25
CA TRP A 36 -2.82 14.76 7.31
C TRP A 36 -2.20 15.03 8.68
N THR A 37 -2.91 14.73 9.76
CA THR A 37 -2.40 14.89 11.13
C THR A 37 -1.17 14.02 11.39
N ALA A 38 -1.18 12.75 10.97
CA ALA A 38 -0.04 11.84 11.13
C ALA A 38 1.18 12.31 10.31
N VAL A 39 0.95 12.75 9.07
CA VAL A 39 2.00 13.29 8.20
C VAL A 39 2.60 14.57 8.79
N GLU A 40 1.77 15.51 9.25
CA GLU A 40 2.24 16.74 9.89
C GLU A 40 3.05 16.47 11.17
N GLN A 41 2.61 15.55 12.00
CA GLN A 41 3.37 15.13 13.20
C GLN A 41 4.71 14.52 12.83
N LYS A 42 4.78 13.73 11.75
CA LYS A 42 6.03 13.14 11.28
C LYS A 42 6.97 14.18 10.68
N LYS A 43 6.43 15.14 9.92
CA LYS A 43 7.18 16.31 9.42
C LYS A 43 7.77 17.11 10.57
N GLN A 44 6.96 17.47 11.56
CA GLN A 44 7.41 18.25 12.74
C GLN A 44 8.53 17.52 13.49
N ARG A 45 8.42 16.21 13.70
CA ARG A 45 9.49 15.40 14.31
C ARG A 45 10.75 15.39 13.46
N SER A 46 10.62 15.31 12.14
CA SER A 46 11.75 15.36 11.22
C SER A 46 12.44 16.72 11.23
N TYR A 47 11.67 17.82 11.20
CA TYR A 47 12.24 19.17 11.29
C TYR A 47 12.90 19.47 12.63
N ALA A 48 12.33 18.95 13.74
CA ALA A 48 12.96 19.06 15.06
C ALA A 48 14.32 18.34 15.13
N SER A 49 14.56 17.34 14.28
CA SER A 49 15.85 16.66 14.12
C SER A 49 16.73 17.23 13.01
N GLU A 50 16.37 18.39 12.47
CA GLU A 50 17.06 19.07 11.34
C GLU A 50 17.19 18.22 10.06
N ARG A 51 16.22 17.34 9.80
CA ARG A 51 16.23 16.47 8.61
C ARG A 51 14.94 16.61 7.79
N PRO A 52 14.76 17.71 7.03
CA PRO A 52 13.69 17.88 6.06
C PRO A 52 13.85 16.91 4.89
N TYR A 53 12.83 16.82 4.04
CA TYR A 53 12.84 15.94 2.87
C TYR A 53 14.05 16.17 1.97
N GLU A 54 14.39 17.42 1.70
CA GLU A 54 15.54 17.80 0.85
C GLU A 54 16.87 17.29 1.42
N ALA A 55 17.01 17.23 2.74
CA ALA A 55 18.21 16.70 3.38
C ALA A 55 18.35 15.19 3.15
N HIS A 56 17.24 14.45 3.17
CA HIS A 56 17.25 13.02 2.82
C HIS A 56 17.58 12.79 1.35
N LEU A 57 17.02 13.61 0.46
CA LEU A 57 17.30 13.51 -0.96
C LEU A 57 18.78 13.85 -1.26
N LEU A 58 19.30 14.93 -0.70
CA LEU A 58 20.71 15.32 -0.84
C LEU A 58 21.67 14.24 -0.30
N GLU A 59 21.34 13.64 0.84
CA GLU A 59 22.16 12.57 1.39
C GLU A 59 22.10 11.30 0.54
N ALA A 60 20.94 11.00 -0.06
CA ALA A 60 20.83 9.91 -1.02
C ALA A 60 21.73 10.14 -2.25
N GLU A 61 21.74 11.35 -2.81
CA GLU A 61 22.64 11.71 -3.92
C GLU A 61 24.12 11.54 -3.53
N ARG A 62 24.49 11.98 -2.34
CA ARG A 62 25.86 11.83 -1.81
C ARG A 62 26.24 10.37 -1.60
N ALA A 63 25.32 9.56 -1.05
CA ALA A 63 25.54 8.14 -0.82
C ALA A 63 25.72 7.40 -2.15
N LEU A 64 24.90 7.68 -3.15
CA LEU A 64 25.06 7.14 -4.51
C LEU A 64 26.43 7.54 -5.12
N ALA A 65 26.81 8.80 -4.98
CA ALA A 65 28.12 9.28 -5.49
C ALA A 65 29.31 8.62 -4.77
N ARG A 66 29.15 8.22 -3.51
CA ARG A 66 30.17 7.47 -2.74
C ARG A 66 30.20 5.98 -3.05
N GLY A 67 29.25 5.48 -3.86
CA GLY A 67 29.16 4.07 -4.22
C GLY A 67 28.46 3.19 -3.17
N ASP A 68 27.49 3.73 -2.43
CA ASP A 68 26.70 2.94 -1.48
C ASP A 68 25.95 1.81 -2.21
N ALA A 69 26.39 0.58 -1.95
CA ALA A 69 25.94 -0.60 -2.68
C ALA A 69 24.44 -0.90 -2.47
N LEU A 70 23.92 -0.65 -1.25
CA LEU A 70 22.51 -0.90 -0.94
C LEU A 70 21.62 0.10 -1.66
N LEU A 71 22.01 1.36 -1.65
CA LEU A 71 21.24 2.42 -2.31
C LEU A 71 21.33 2.32 -3.84
N ILE A 72 22.47 1.92 -4.39
CA ILE A 72 22.63 1.63 -5.83
C ILE A 72 21.71 0.49 -6.25
N ALA A 73 21.64 -0.59 -5.47
CA ALA A 73 20.73 -1.69 -5.74
C ALA A 73 19.26 -1.24 -5.66
N ALA A 74 18.90 -0.46 -4.63
CA ALA A 74 17.57 0.12 -4.50
C ALA A 74 17.21 1.00 -5.70
N GLN A 75 18.11 1.87 -6.15
CA GLN A 75 17.90 2.71 -7.32
C GLN A 75 17.67 1.88 -8.59
N ALA A 76 18.47 0.84 -8.80
CA ALA A 76 18.32 -0.03 -9.97
C ALA A 76 16.95 -0.75 -10.00
N ASP A 77 16.46 -1.17 -8.84
CA ASP A 77 15.13 -1.81 -8.74
C ASP A 77 14.01 -0.78 -8.92
N ILE A 78 14.14 0.43 -8.35
CA ILE A 78 13.20 1.52 -8.56
C ILE A 78 13.07 1.83 -10.06
N GLU A 79 14.19 1.98 -10.78
CA GLU A 79 14.17 2.29 -12.23
C GLU A 79 13.45 1.21 -13.07
N LYS A 80 13.60 -0.06 -12.70
CA LYS A 80 12.84 -1.14 -13.35
C LYS A 80 11.35 -1.02 -13.10
N ASP A 81 10.99 -0.70 -11.85
CA ASP A 81 9.60 -0.66 -11.41
C ASP A 81 8.86 0.58 -11.90
N LEU A 82 9.52 1.72 -12.02
CA LEU A 82 8.92 2.94 -12.58
C LEU A 82 8.34 2.71 -13.98
N LYS A 83 9.04 1.98 -14.84
CA LYS A 83 8.60 1.68 -16.22
C LYS A 83 7.28 0.91 -16.29
N ARG A 84 6.92 0.18 -15.23
CA ARG A 84 5.70 -0.63 -15.13
C ARG A 84 4.67 -0.06 -14.14
N THR A 85 4.96 1.09 -13.53
CA THR A 85 4.07 1.75 -12.57
C THR A 85 3.04 2.57 -13.33
N PHE A 86 1.78 2.16 -13.32
CA PHE A 86 0.67 2.82 -13.99
C PHE A 86 0.98 3.28 -15.43
N PRO A 87 1.39 2.38 -16.32
CA PRO A 87 1.86 2.76 -17.66
C PRO A 87 0.81 3.52 -18.50
N SER A 88 -0.47 3.26 -18.24
CA SER A 88 -1.58 3.99 -18.87
C SER A 88 -1.69 5.47 -18.44
N LEU A 89 -1.10 5.85 -17.31
CA LEU A 89 -1.17 7.20 -16.76
C LEU A 89 0.07 8.04 -17.06
N GLN A 90 1.20 7.40 -17.37
CA GLN A 90 2.46 8.08 -17.69
C GLN A 90 2.30 8.99 -18.92
N GLY A 91 1.59 8.55 -19.95
CA GLY A 91 1.37 9.30 -21.19
C GLY A 91 0.48 10.55 -21.03
N TYR A 92 -0.24 10.69 -19.93
CA TYR A 92 -1.14 11.83 -19.69
C TYR A 92 -0.54 12.90 -18.76
N GLY A 93 0.73 12.79 -18.38
CA GLY A 93 1.38 13.73 -17.46
C GLY A 93 0.81 13.72 -16.04
N MET A 94 -0.01 12.73 -15.70
CA MET A 94 -0.63 12.60 -14.37
C MET A 94 0.31 12.00 -13.34
N LEU A 95 1.39 11.36 -13.78
CA LEU A 95 2.40 10.74 -12.93
C LEU A 95 3.78 11.27 -13.31
N SER A 96 4.47 11.85 -12.34
CA SER A 96 5.87 12.26 -12.48
C SER A 96 6.79 11.12 -12.06
N GLU A 97 7.48 10.49 -13.02
CA GLU A 97 8.50 9.48 -12.72
C GLU A 97 9.64 10.07 -11.89
N GLY A 98 10.02 11.32 -12.16
CA GLY A 98 11.07 12.03 -11.40
C GLY A 98 10.68 12.18 -9.93
N ALA A 99 9.49 12.69 -9.65
CA ALA A 99 9.00 12.84 -8.29
C ALA A 99 8.89 11.47 -7.57
N THR A 100 8.37 10.44 -8.25
CA THR A 100 8.27 9.10 -7.68
C THR A 100 9.65 8.53 -7.35
N ARG A 101 10.62 8.68 -8.24
CA ARG A 101 12.03 8.31 -8.03
C ARG A 101 12.61 9.01 -6.80
N ASN A 102 12.49 10.32 -6.74
CA ASN A 102 13.04 11.14 -5.67
C ASN A 102 12.50 10.70 -4.30
N VAL A 103 11.19 10.54 -4.18
CA VAL A 103 10.54 10.10 -2.94
C VAL A 103 11.01 8.71 -2.53
N LEU A 104 11.07 7.76 -3.45
CA LEU A 104 11.50 6.38 -3.16
C LEU A 104 12.97 6.29 -2.77
N ILE A 105 13.86 7.02 -3.45
CA ILE A 105 15.29 7.05 -3.13
C ILE A 105 15.53 7.73 -1.77
N ALA A 106 14.85 8.84 -1.50
CA ALA A 106 14.94 9.51 -0.20
C ALA A 106 14.43 8.60 0.93
N HIS A 107 13.35 7.84 0.69
CA HIS A 107 12.87 6.86 1.65
C HIS A 107 13.87 5.72 1.88
N ALA A 108 14.45 5.16 0.81
CA ALA A 108 15.43 4.08 0.92
C ALA A 108 16.68 4.52 1.70
N GLN A 109 17.12 5.77 1.52
CA GLN A 109 18.21 6.37 2.29
C GLN A 109 17.82 6.58 3.76
N ARG A 110 16.59 7.05 4.02
CA ARG A 110 16.09 7.31 5.37
C ARG A 110 15.92 6.02 6.18
N ASN A 111 15.43 4.97 5.55
CA ASN A 111 15.13 3.68 6.19
C ASN A 111 15.86 2.54 5.47
N PRO A 112 17.18 2.38 5.72
CA PRO A 112 17.98 1.34 5.06
C PRO A 112 17.52 -0.10 5.39
N ALA A 113 16.85 -0.33 6.52
CA ALA A 113 16.32 -1.65 6.90
C ALA A 113 15.24 -2.13 5.92
N VAL A 114 14.44 -1.22 5.42
CA VAL A 114 13.47 -1.48 4.34
C VAL A 114 14.13 -1.30 2.98
N GLY A 115 14.92 -0.24 2.84
CA GLY A 115 15.47 0.19 1.55
C GLY A 115 14.34 0.46 0.56
N TYR A 116 14.36 -0.27 -0.55
CA TYR A 116 13.26 -0.31 -1.51
C TYR A 116 12.67 -1.72 -1.58
N CYS A 117 11.37 -1.83 -1.42
CA CYS A 117 10.59 -3.03 -1.65
C CYS A 117 9.63 -2.81 -2.83
N GLN A 118 9.60 -3.78 -3.76
CA GLN A 118 8.61 -3.77 -4.84
C GLN A 118 7.21 -3.71 -4.22
N SER A 119 6.36 -2.88 -4.74
CA SER A 119 5.03 -2.46 -4.31
C SER A 119 5.00 -1.02 -3.79
N LEU A 120 6.07 -0.53 -3.15
CA LEU A 120 6.16 0.86 -2.70
C LEU A 120 6.10 1.86 -3.86
N ASN A 121 6.49 1.46 -5.07
CA ASN A 121 6.32 2.26 -6.29
C ASN A 121 4.85 2.60 -6.56
N TYR A 122 3.93 1.65 -6.38
CA TYR A 122 2.50 1.88 -6.58
C TYR A 122 1.91 2.75 -5.48
N VAL A 123 2.32 2.54 -4.23
CA VAL A 123 1.88 3.36 -3.09
C VAL A 123 2.37 4.80 -3.26
N CYS A 124 3.66 4.99 -3.55
CA CYS A 124 4.25 6.30 -3.78
C CYS A 124 3.60 7.03 -4.97
N ALA A 125 3.44 6.34 -6.10
CA ALA A 125 2.82 6.92 -7.28
C ALA A 125 1.35 7.33 -7.02
N ALA A 126 0.58 6.52 -6.29
CA ALA A 126 -0.79 6.87 -5.92
C ALA A 126 -0.85 8.08 -4.97
N LEU A 127 0.12 8.23 -4.04
CA LEU A 127 0.25 9.43 -3.20
C LEU A 127 0.52 10.68 -4.06
N LEU A 128 1.40 10.59 -5.05
CA LEU A 128 1.76 11.71 -5.93
C LEU A 128 0.67 12.07 -6.95
N MET A 129 -0.27 11.15 -7.23
CA MET A 129 -1.45 11.47 -8.05
C MET A 129 -2.53 12.28 -7.28
N VAL A 130 -2.44 12.34 -5.97
CA VAL A 130 -3.17 13.31 -5.15
C VAL A 130 -2.42 14.65 -5.25
N PRO A 131 -3.06 15.83 -5.13
CA PRO A 131 -2.36 17.11 -5.15
C PRO A 131 -1.55 17.35 -3.86
N LEU A 132 -0.54 16.50 -3.66
CA LEU A 132 0.46 16.58 -2.61
C LEU A 132 1.78 17.07 -3.20
N SER A 133 2.57 17.77 -2.38
CA SER A 133 3.98 18.02 -2.71
C SER A 133 4.80 16.72 -2.64
N GLU A 134 5.99 16.69 -3.25
CA GLU A 134 6.91 15.56 -3.08
C GLU A 134 7.23 15.30 -1.60
N GLU A 135 7.39 16.36 -0.82
CA GLU A 135 7.62 16.28 0.63
C GLU A 135 6.45 15.64 1.36
N ASP A 136 5.20 16.06 1.06
CA ASP A 136 4.01 15.45 1.67
C ASP A 136 3.88 13.97 1.29
N ALA A 137 4.17 13.63 0.05
CA ALA A 137 4.17 12.24 -0.41
C ALA A 137 5.27 11.41 0.29
N PHE A 138 6.47 11.98 0.47
CA PHE A 138 7.56 11.36 1.20
C PHE A 138 7.17 11.04 2.66
N PHE A 139 6.67 12.03 3.39
CA PHE A 139 6.27 11.80 4.78
C PHE A 139 5.03 10.92 4.91
N SER A 140 4.13 10.94 3.92
CA SER A 140 3.02 9.99 3.85
C SER A 140 3.52 8.56 3.68
N LEU A 141 4.46 8.34 2.76
CA LEU A 141 5.09 7.02 2.57
C LEU A 141 5.80 6.54 3.84
N CYS A 142 6.59 7.42 4.47
CA CYS A 142 7.23 7.11 5.75
C CYS A 142 6.20 6.75 6.84
N THR A 143 5.09 7.48 6.93
CA THR A 143 4.01 7.18 7.89
C THR A 143 3.39 5.80 7.64
N VAL A 144 3.12 5.48 6.37
CA VAL A 144 2.62 4.14 6.00
C VAL A 144 3.59 3.06 6.44
N VAL A 145 4.85 3.16 6.03
CA VAL A 145 5.83 2.09 6.21
C VAL A 145 6.28 1.94 7.67
N GLU A 146 6.45 3.06 8.38
CA GLU A 146 7.09 3.08 9.69
C GLU A 146 6.10 3.09 10.86
N ASP A 147 4.87 3.62 10.65
CA ASP A 147 3.93 3.84 11.76
C ASP A 147 2.63 3.01 11.61
N LEU A 148 2.16 2.73 10.39
CA LEU A 148 0.86 2.10 10.14
C LEU A 148 0.95 0.62 9.82
N MET A 149 1.99 0.21 9.10
CA MET A 149 2.18 -1.20 8.78
C MET A 149 2.98 -1.91 9.88
N PRO A 150 2.76 -3.21 10.09
CA PRO A 150 3.54 -3.99 11.05
C PRO A 150 5.05 -3.92 10.74
N PRO A 151 5.92 -4.07 11.76
CA PRO A 151 7.34 -4.26 11.55
C PRO A 151 7.60 -5.40 10.55
N ASP A 152 8.69 -5.33 9.80
CA ASP A 152 9.10 -6.35 8.83
C ASP A 152 8.13 -6.57 7.65
N TYR A 153 7.19 -5.66 7.44
CA TYR A 153 6.21 -5.80 6.35
C TYR A 153 6.85 -5.66 4.97
N TYR A 154 7.81 -4.74 4.85
CA TYR A 154 8.52 -4.44 3.61
C TYR A 154 10.01 -4.78 3.68
N THR A 155 10.49 -5.39 4.77
CA THR A 155 11.91 -5.71 4.92
C THR A 155 12.30 -6.94 4.11
N ARG A 156 13.40 -6.82 3.35
CA ARG A 156 13.94 -7.93 2.55
C ARG A 156 14.68 -8.96 3.40
N GLU A 157 15.39 -8.52 4.43
CA GLU A 157 16.18 -9.40 5.29
C GLU A 157 15.34 -10.52 5.93
N ASN A 158 14.09 -10.21 6.27
CA ASN A 158 13.14 -11.14 6.88
C ASN A 158 12.12 -11.68 5.85
N ASP A 159 12.42 -11.62 4.55
CA ASP A 159 11.57 -12.12 3.48
C ASP A 159 10.12 -11.64 3.61
N ILE A 160 9.93 -10.33 3.86
CA ILE A 160 8.61 -9.68 4.05
C ILE A 160 7.71 -10.43 5.06
N LEU A 161 8.29 -10.85 6.17
CA LEU A 161 7.63 -11.73 7.15
C LEU A 161 6.27 -11.21 7.60
N GLY A 162 6.14 -9.90 7.88
CA GLY A 162 4.87 -9.28 8.25
C GLY A 162 3.78 -9.51 7.20
N ALA A 163 4.09 -9.26 5.93
CA ALA A 163 3.15 -9.49 4.84
C ALA A 163 2.77 -10.97 4.69
N ARG A 164 3.71 -11.89 4.89
CA ARG A 164 3.45 -13.34 4.84
C ARG A 164 2.55 -13.81 5.98
N VAL A 165 2.75 -13.28 7.17
CA VAL A 165 1.86 -13.55 8.33
C VAL A 165 0.44 -13.09 8.00
N ASP A 166 0.28 -11.90 7.44
CA ASP A 166 -1.02 -11.39 7.03
C ASP A 166 -1.70 -12.27 5.98
N GLN A 167 -0.94 -12.91 5.07
CA GLN A 167 -1.52 -13.87 4.12
C GLN A 167 -2.12 -15.09 4.83
N LEU A 168 -1.48 -15.60 5.87
CA LEU A 168 -2.02 -16.71 6.66
C LEU A 168 -3.27 -16.31 7.42
N VAL A 169 -3.25 -15.12 8.03
CA VAL A 169 -4.42 -14.55 8.72
C VAL A 169 -5.57 -14.36 7.73
N TYR A 170 -5.30 -13.76 6.57
CA TYR A 170 -6.32 -13.52 5.55
C TYR A 170 -6.92 -14.82 5.00
N SER A 171 -6.09 -15.82 4.73
CA SER A 171 -6.55 -17.14 4.32
C SER A 171 -7.49 -17.78 5.36
N THR A 172 -7.14 -17.68 6.64
CA THR A 172 -7.96 -18.18 7.75
C THR A 172 -9.29 -17.43 7.84
N LEU A 173 -9.25 -16.10 7.72
CA LEU A 173 -10.46 -15.27 7.73
C LEU A 173 -11.39 -15.58 6.55
N LEU A 174 -10.82 -15.74 5.35
CA LEU A 174 -11.59 -16.09 4.15
C LEU A 174 -12.24 -17.47 4.32
N GLY A 175 -11.50 -18.46 4.78
CA GLY A 175 -12.04 -19.79 5.07
C GLY A 175 -13.19 -19.80 6.10
N SER A 176 -13.09 -18.93 7.10
CA SER A 176 -14.13 -18.76 8.12
C SER A 176 -15.37 -18.00 7.62
N ARG A 177 -15.17 -16.96 6.80
CA ARG A 177 -16.25 -16.05 6.38
C ARG A 177 -16.91 -16.44 5.08
N LEU A 178 -16.18 -17.03 4.15
CA LEU A 178 -16.59 -17.44 2.82
C LEU A 178 -16.13 -18.89 2.53
N PRO A 179 -16.56 -19.88 3.32
CA PRO A 179 -16.02 -21.25 3.27
C PRO A 179 -16.22 -21.92 1.91
N ARG A 180 -17.34 -21.66 1.23
CA ARG A 180 -17.59 -22.20 -0.11
C ARG A 180 -16.60 -21.66 -1.13
N LEU A 181 -16.33 -20.35 -1.07
CA LEU A 181 -15.37 -19.69 -1.95
C LEU A 181 -13.96 -20.17 -1.69
N ALA A 182 -13.56 -20.24 -0.41
CA ALA A 182 -12.24 -20.74 -0.03
C ALA A 182 -12.01 -22.19 -0.47
N GLY A 183 -13.00 -23.06 -0.31
CA GLY A 183 -12.95 -24.43 -0.79
C GLY A 183 -12.81 -24.50 -2.32
N HIS A 184 -13.59 -23.72 -3.04
CA HIS A 184 -13.54 -23.68 -4.50
C HIS A 184 -12.17 -23.19 -5.02
N LEU A 185 -11.58 -22.16 -4.41
CA LEU A 185 -10.23 -21.71 -4.76
C LEU A 185 -9.18 -22.80 -4.52
N LEU A 186 -9.33 -23.55 -3.43
CA LEU A 186 -8.45 -24.69 -3.14
C LEU A 186 -8.58 -25.79 -4.20
N ASP A 187 -9.83 -26.13 -4.60
CA ASP A 187 -10.10 -27.14 -5.63
C ASP A 187 -9.54 -26.73 -7.00
N LEU A 188 -9.52 -25.43 -7.31
CA LEU A 188 -8.89 -24.86 -8.50
C LEU A 188 -7.35 -24.81 -8.41
N GLY A 189 -6.74 -25.16 -7.26
CA GLY A 189 -5.31 -24.99 -7.04
C GLY A 189 -4.86 -23.53 -6.98
N CYS A 190 -5.77 -22.62 -6.64
CA CYS A 190 -5.50 -21.18 -6.52
C CYS A 190 -5.22 -20.80 -5.06
N PRO A 191 -3.96 -20.74 -4.62
CA PRO A 191 -3.66 -20.26 -3.29
C PRO A 191 -4.05 -18.78 -3.16
N ILE A 192 -4.71 -18.43 -2.07
CA ILE A 192 -5.22 -17.07 -1.81
C ILE A 192 -4.09 -16.04 -1.89
N SER A 193 -2.88 -16.40 -1.44
CA SER A 193 -1.70 -15.55 -1.51
C SER A 193 -1.27 -15.19 -2.94
N LEU A 194 -1.73 -15.91 -3.96
CA LEU A 194 -1.39 -15.64 -5.36
C LEU A 194 -1.81 -14.22 -5.80
N PHE A 195 -2.92 -13.72 -5.26
CA PHE A 195 -3.45 -12.39 -5.57
C PHE A 195 -3.43 -11.46 -4.35
N SER A 196 -3.69 -11.96 -3.15
CA SER A 196 -3.91 -11.11 -1.99
C SER A 196 -2.63 -10.47 -1.43
N ILE A 197 -1.46 -11.09 -1.63
CA ILE A 197 -0.20 -10.47 -1.22
C ILE A 197 0.04 -9.14 -1.95
N GLN A 198 -0.28 -9.08 -3.25
CA GLN A 198 -0.17 -7.86 -4.03
C GLN A 198 -1.16 -6.80 -3.53
N TRP A 199 -2.40 -7.18 -3.23
CA TRP A 199 -3.40 -6.26 -2.68
C TRP A 199 -2.89 -5.56 -1.43
N PHE A 200 -2.35 -6.33 -0.50
CA PHE A 200 -1.92 -5.82 0.80
C PHE A 200 -0.63 -5.01 0.69
N MET A 201 0.38 -5.52 0.00
CA MET A 201 1.64 -4.81 -0.16
C MET A 201 1.51 -3.51 -0.97
N CYS A 202 0.60 -3.46 -1.96
CA CYS A 202 0.29 -2.26 -2.73
C CYS A 202 -0.81 -1.40 -2.09
N LEU A 203 -1.34 -1.76 -0.92
CA LEU A 203 -2.49 -1.11 -0.28
C LEU A 203 -3.64 -0.90 -1.29
N PHE A 204 -3.90 -1.92 -2.12
CA PHE A 204 -4.86 -1.93 -3.22
C PHE A 204 -4.61 -0.91 -4.34
N ALA A 205 -3.54 -0.10 -4.29
CA ALA A 205 -3.30 0.95 -5.28
C ALA A 205 -3.11 0.41 -6.70
N LYS A 206 -2.57 -0.79 -6.85
CA LYS A 206 -2.36 -1.43 -8.16
C LYS A 206 -3.64 -2.02 -8.75
N ASP A 207 -4.56 -2.50 -7.92
CA ASP A 207 -5.67 -3.34 -8.33
C ASP A 207 -7.01 -2.60 -8.38
N LEU A 208 -7.11 -1.46 -7.70
CA LEU A 208 -8.31 -0.63 -7.69
C LEU A 208 -8.11 0.69 -8.46
N PRO A 209 -9.17 1.23 -9.07
CA PRO A 209 -9.13 2.59 -9.59
C PRO A 209 -8.74 3.59 -8.48
N LEU A 210 -7.93 4.60 -8.82
CA LEU A 210 -7.39 5.58 -7.84
C LEU A 210 -8.46 6.15 -6.91
N ALA A 211 -9.63 6.52 -7.44
CA ALA A 211 -10.71 7.08 -6.63
C ALA A 211 -11.22 6.10 -5.55
N LEU A 212 -11.20 4.80 -5.83
CA LEU A 212 -11.58 3.76 -4.87
C LEU A 212 -10.43 3.46 -3.91
N THR A 213 -9.20 3.40 -4.42
CA THR A 213 -7.99 3.28 -3.60
C THR A 213 -7.95 4.34 -2.51
N LEU A 214 -8.21 5.60 -2.85
CA LEU A 214 -8.22 6.69 -1.88
C LEU A 214 -9.32 6.54 -0.81
N ARG A 215 -10.46 5.92 -1.17
CA ARG A 215 -11.50 5.59 -0.19
C ARG A 215 -11.09 4.46 0.75
N VAL A 216 -10.39 3.46 0.21
CA VAL A 216 -9.78 2.41 1.03
C VAL A 216 -8.76 3.02 1.98
N TRP A 217 -7.94 3.95 1.51
CA TRP A 217 -6.95 4.64 2.33
C TRP A 217 -7.57 5.53 3.41
N ASP A 218 -8.73 6.15 3.17
CA ASP A 218 -9.47 6.86 4.23
C ASP A 218 -9.78 5.93 5.41
N VAL A 219 -10.11 4.66 5.13
CA VAL A 219 -10.36 3.65 6.17
C VAL A 219 -9.06 3.12 6.77
N PHE A 220 -8.06 2.86 5.92
CA PHE A 220 -6.75 2.36 6.34
C PHE A 220 -6.05 3.33 7.31
N PHE A 221 -6.08 4.64 7.05
CA PHE A 221 -5.48 5.63 7.93
C PHE A 221 -6.20 5.80 9.27
N VAL A 222 -7.44 5.31 9.38
CA VAL A 222 -8.20 5.30 10.65
C VAL A 222 -7.99 4.02 11.43
N TYR A 223 -7.99 2.88 10.75
CA TYR A 223 -8.05 1.55 11.38
C TYR A 223 -6.76 0.74 11.23
N GLY A 224 -5.74 1.30 10.55
CA GLY A 224 -4.49 0.61 10.29
C GLY A 224 -4.63 -0.57 9.33
N ASP A 225 -3.73 -1.53 9.45
CA ASP A 225 -3.64 -2.75 8.65
C ASP A 225 -4.92 -3.60 8.66
N HIS A 226 -5.71 -3.56 9.74
CA HIS A 226 -6.99 -4.26 9.85
C HIS A 226 -7.96 -3.90 8.70
N ALA A 227 -7.87 -2.68 8.18
CA ALA A 227 -8.69 -2.25 7.04
C ALA A 227 -8.41 -3.09 5.79
N LEU A 228 -7.18 -3.56 5.60
CA LEU A 228 -6.80 -4.35 4.43
C LEU A 228 -7.54 -5.68 4.40
N PHE A 229 -7.68 -6.35 5.55
CA PHE A 229 -8.44 -7.59 5.69
C PHE A 229 -9.92 -7.38 5.38
N ALA A 230 -10.50 -6.31 5.94
CA ALA A 230 -11.92 -6.00 5.71
C ALA A 230 -12.21 -5.71 4.23
N VAL A 231 -11.36 -4.90 3.58
CA VAL A 231 -11.47 -4.60 2.14
C VAL A 231 -11.33 -5.86 1.30
N GLY A 232 -10.30 -6.68 1.57
CA GLY A 232 -10.08 -7.93 0.85
C GLY A 232 -11.28 -8.88 0.97
N LEU A 233 -11.85 -9.05 2.18
CA LEU A 233 -13.04 -9.88 2.39
C LEU A 233 -14.26 -9.37 1.62
N VAL A 234 -14.49 -8.05 1.62
CA VAL A 234 -15.59 -7.44 0.86
C VAL A 234 -15.40 -7.64 -0.63
N MET A 235 -14.19 -7.47 -1.17
CA MET A 235 -13.90 -7.72 -2.58
C MET A 235 -14.21 -9.18 -2.95
N MET A 236 -13.77 -10.13 -2.14
CA MET A 236 -14.06 -11.55 -2.37
C MET A 236 -15.54 -11.87 -2.27
N GLN A 237 -16.25 -11.29 -1.31
CA GLN A 237 -17.69 -11.45 -1.17
C GLN A 237 -18.46 -10.88 -2.37
N MET A 238 -18.06 -9.71 -2.86
CA MET A 238 -18.66 -9.10 -4.05
C MET A 238 -18.41 -9.92 -5.33
N GLY A 239 -17.25 -10.56 -5.42
CA GLY A 239 -16.86 -11.41 -6.53
C GLY A 239 -17.29 -12.87 -6.41
N GLU A 240 -17.87 -13.30 -5.28
CA GLU A 240 -18.10 -14.71 -4.94
C GLU A 240 -18.82 -15.47 -6.05
N ALA A 241 -19.94 -14.95 -6.53
CA ALA A 241 -20.75 -15.63 -7.55
C ALA A 241 -19.96 -15.86 -8.84
N ARG A 242 -19.14 -14.89 -9.23
CA ARG A 242 -18.30 -14.98 -10.43
C ARG A 242 -17.19 -16.00 -10.25
N VAL A 243 -16.46 -15.92 -9.13
CA VAL A 243 -15.38 -16.86 -8.84
C VAL A 243 -15.88 -18.29 -8.73
N LEU A 244 -17.03 -18.51 -8.09
CA LEU A 244 -17.66 -19.84 -8.00
C LEU A 244 -18.12 -20.40 -9.36
N SER A 245 -18.24 -19.57 -10.39
CA SER A 245 -18.55 -20.02 -11.76
C SER A 245 -17.33 -20.43 -12.58
N CYS A 246 -16.13 -20.05 -12.16
CA CYS A 246 -14.88 -20.41 -12.82
C CYS A 246 -14.61 -21.92 -12.67
N ARG A 247 -14.09 -22.54 -13.72
CA ARG A 247 -13.75 -23.98 -13.74
C ARG A 247 -12.26 -24.23 -13.80
N THR A 248 -11.49 -23.21 -14.12
CA THR A 248 -10.05 -23.24 -14.22
C THR A 248 -9.44 -22.01 -13.56
N LEU A 249 -8.14 -22.07 -13.28
CA LEU A 249 -7.39 -20.93 -12.72
C LEU A 249 -7.29 -19.75 -13.70
N GLU A 250 -7.45 -20.00 -15.00
CA GLU A 250 -7.28 -19.01 -16.07
C GLU A 250 -8.55 -18.20 -16.35
N GLU A 251 -9.73 -18.67 -15.90
CA GLU A 251 -11.02 -17.98 -16.02
C GLU A 251 -11.19 -16.90 -14.93
#